data_dd2b4c4a34b09f8e8929e3745e8763a2
#
_entry.id   dd2b4c4a34b09f8e8929e3745e8763a2
#
_cell.length_a   1.000
_cell.length_b   1.000
_cell.length_c   1.000
_cell.angle_alpha   90.00
_cell.angle_beta   90.00
_cell.angle_gamma   90.00
#
_symmetry.space_group_name_H-M   'P 1'
#
loop_
_entity.id
_entity.type
_entity.pdbx_description
1 polymer ?
#
loop_
_entity_poly.entity_id
_entity_poly.type
_entity_poly.pdbx_seq_one_letter_code
_entity_poly.pdbx_strand_id
1 'polypeptide(L)'
;MRSLLKFKLICVLLISFGNINAQDSFILNYEDVDIKKVTQDIAQFSKKTIILDPRVKGKITIYSNANLNRDQVWDVYLRTIQVNGFGAISEDGFLRVVPENEATRDMTSESSLGGFET
;
A
#
# COMPACT_ATOMS: atom_id res chain seq x y z
N MET A 1 42.09 -4.04 39.19
CA MET A 1 40.95 -4.98 39.02
C MET A 1 39.58 -4.33 39.12
N ARG A 2 39.36 -3.34 39.97
CA ARG A 2 38.07 -2.67 40.09
C ARG A 2 37.70 -1.76 38.89
N SER A 3 38.66 -1.26 38.15
CA SER A 3 38.45 -0.42 36.94
C SER A 3 38.03 -1.22 35.72
N LEU A 4 38.42 -2.49 35.60
CA LEU A 4 38.01 -3.40 34.52
C LEU A 4 36.56 -3.85 34.64
N LEU A 5 36.07 -4.01 35.85
CA LEU A 5 34.65 -4.32 36.11
C LEU A 5 33.74 -3.13 35.77
N LYS A 6 34.16 -1.91 36.05
CA LYS A 6 33.44 -0.70 35.67
C LYS A 6 33.44 -0.50 34.14
N PHE A 7 34.49 -0.87 33.46
CA PHE A 7 34.57 -0.79 31.99
C PHE A 7 33.68 -1.82 31.32
N LYS A 8 33.59 -3.04 31.87
CA LYS A 8 32.65 -4.08 31.40
C LYS A 8 31.20 -3.69 31.62
N LEU A 9 30.88 -3.03 32.72
CA LEU A 9 29.52 -2.57 33.01
C LEU A 9 29.10 -1.44 32.06
N ILE A 10 30.00 -0.56 31.68
CA ILE A 10 29.75 0.53 30.72
C ILE A 10 29.56 -0.04 29.31
N CYS A 11 30.32 -1.05 28.90
CA CYS A 11 30.13 -1.71 27.60
C CYS A 11 28.78 -2.44 27.49
N VAL A 12 28.30 -3.04 28.55
CA VAL A 12 26.98 -3.71 28.56
C VAL A 12 25.83 -2.71 28.49
N LEU A 13 26.02 -1.49 29.02
CA LEU A 13 25.00 -0.44 28.96
C LEU A 13 24.88 0.19 27.56
N LEU A 14 25.93 0.12 26.73
CA LEU A 14 25.94 0.69 25.39
C LEU A 14 25.30 -0.21 24.32
N ILE A 15 25.00 -1.46 24.62
CA ILE A 15 24.41 -2.43 23.68
C ILE A 15 22.87 -2.36 23.66
N SER A 16 22.26 -1.59 24.56
CA SER A 16 20.80 -1.52 24.72
C SER A 16 20.09 -0.48 23.82
N PHE A 17 20.81 0.21 22.92
CA PHE A 17 20.22 1.22 22.04
C PHE A 17 20.09 0.77 20.58
N GLY A 18 19.78 -0.47 20.34
CA GLY A 18 19.81 -1.08 19.00
C GLY A 18 18.48 -1.51 18.39
N ASN A 19 17.35 -0.87 18.72
CA ASN A 19 16.11 -1.09 17.96
C ASN A 19 15.58 0.25 17.42
N ILE A 20 16.32 0.83 16.51
CA ILE A 20 15.75 1.85 15.62
C ILE A 20 14.97 1.07 14.58
N ASN A 21 13.67 0.92 14.80
CA ASN A 21 12.76 0.52 13.75
C ASN A 21 12.73 1.67 12.72
N ALA A 22 13.60 1.59 11.72
CA ALA A 22 13.48 2.44 10.56
C ALA A 22 12.16 2.06 9.87
N GLN A 23 11.11 2.86 10.03
CA GLN A 23 9.90 2.70 9.28
C GLN A 23 10.20 3.01 7.82
N ASP A 24 9.96 2.03 6.94
CA ASP A 24 10.06 2.25 5.51
C ASP A 24 9.15 3.41 5.13
N SER A 25 9.71 4.44 4.52
CA SER A 25 8.98 5.59 4.02
C SER A 25 9.18 5.72 2.52
N PHE A 26 8.17 6.19 1.83
CA PHE A 26 8.15 6.30 0.39
C PHE A 26 7.61 7.67 -0.05
N ILE A 27 8.22 8.24 -1.07
CA ILE A 27 7.74 9.45 -1.72
C ILE A 27 7.12 9.03 -3.05
N LEU A 28 5.83 9.28 -3.22
CA LEU A 28 5.14 9.04 -4.48
C LEU A 28 5.30 10.24 -5.39
N ASN A 29 6.06 10.06 -6.46
CA ASN A 29 6.25 11.08 -7.47
C ASN A 29 6.22 10.44 -8.86
N TYR A 30 5.03 10.37 -9.42
CA TYR A 30 4.78 9.82 -10.74
C TYR A 30 4.18 10.91 -11.63
N GLU A 31 4.74 11.10 -12.79
CA GLU A 31 4.23 12.02 -13.79
C GLU A 31 4.04 11.27 -15.11
N ASP A 32 2.78 11.13 -15.51
CA ASP A 32 2.41 10.46 -16.78
C ASP A 32 2.98 9.05 -16.92
N VAL A 33 2.95 8.27 -15.82
CA VAL A 33 3.50 6.91 -15.76
C VAL A 33 2.39 5.88 -15.97
N ASP A 34 2.69 4.82 -16.72
CA ASP A 34 1.74 3.73 -16.96
C ASP A 34 1.23 3.14 -15.64
N ILE A 35 -0.07 2.95 -15.55
CA ILE A 35 -0.74 2.41 -14.36
C ILE A 35 -0.17 1.05 -13.94
N LYS A 36 0.29 0.24 -14.89
CA LYS A 36 0.91 -1.07 -14.60
C LYS A 36 2.20 -0.90 -13.81
N LYS A 37 3.03 0.08 -14.20
CA LYS A 37 4.28 0.37 -13.49
C LYS A 37 4.00 0.89 -12.09
N VAL A 38 3.09 1.83 -11.95
CA VAL A 38 2.70 2.37 -10.64
C VAL A 38 2.17 1.25 -9.75
N THR A 39 1.29 0.40 -10.26
CA THR A 39 0.73 -0.74 -9.52
C THR A 39 1.80 -1.72 -9.08
N GLN A 40 2.78 -2.01 -9.93
CA GLN A 40 3.89 -2.89 -9.58
C GLN A 40 4.72 -2.34 -8.41
N ASP A 41 5.06 -1.07 -8.46
CA ASP A 41 5.84 -0.42 -7.41
C ASP A 41 5.06 -0.39 -6.07
N ILE A 42 3.77 -0.06 -6.14
CA ILE A 42 2.89 -0.04 -4.96
C ILE A 42 2.74 -1.45 -4.36
N ALA A 43 2.55 -2.48 -5.19
CA ALA A 43 2.46 -3.87 -4.72
C ALA A 43 3.73 -4.31 -3.99
N GLN A 44 4.90 -3.98 -4.53
CA GLN A 44 6.18 -4.29 -3.90
C GLN A 44 6.35 -3.55 -2.56
N PHE A 45 6.07 -2.25 -2.54
CA PHE A 45 6.25 -1.46 -1.34
C PHE A 45 5.24 -1.82 -0.24
N SER A 46 3.99 -1.98 -0.59
CA SER A 46 2.92 -2.32 0.37
C SER A 46 2.92 -3.80 0.76
N LYS A 47 3.69 -4.64 0.06
CA LYS A 47 3.73 -6.10 0.21
C LYS A 47 2.34 -6.75 0.04
N LYS A 48 1.56 -6.22 -0.86
CA LYS A 48 0.22 -6.70 -1.19
C LYS A 48 0.18 -7.25 -2.61
N THR A 49 -0.66 -8.25 -2.83
CA THR A 49 -0.90 -8.79 -4.16
C THR A 49 -2.00 -7.99 -4.84
N ILE A 50 -1.70 -7.48 -6.03
CA ILE A 50 -2.65 -6.71 -6.84
C ILE A 50 -2.79 -7.40 -8.19
N ILE A 51 -4.02 -7.65 -8.60
CA ILE A 51 -4.36 -8.20 -9.90
C ILE A 51 -5.03 -7.10 -10.73
N LEU A 52 -4.44 -6.78 -11.87
CA LEU A 52 -5.01 -5.82 -12.81
C LEU A 52 -5.82 -6.54 -13.89
N ASP A 53 -7.07 -6.13 -14.07
CA ASP A 53 -7.84 -6.52 -15.24
C ASP A 53 -7.16 -5.98 -16.52
N PRO A 54 -7.13 -6.75 -17.62
CA PRO A 54 -6.52 -6.29 -18.88
C PRO A 54 -7.09 -5.00 -19.45
N ARG A 55 -8.30 -4.62 -19.07
CA ARG A 55 -8.95 -3.36 -19.48
C ARG A 55 -8.49 -2.15 -18.71
N VAL A 56 -7.77 -2.36 -17.59
CA VAL A 56 -7.19 -1.28 -16.78
C VAL A 56 -5.97 -0.75 -17.49
N LYS A 57 -6.11 0.39 -18.13
CA LYS A 57 -5.07 1.07 -18.93
C LYS A 57 -5.12 2.56 -18.66
N GLY A 58 -4.00 3.21 -18.81
CA GLY A 58 -3.88 4.65 -18.68
C GLY A 58 -2.62 5.06 -17.97
N LYS A 59 -2.47 6.35 -17.80
CA LYS A 59 -1.32 6.97 -17.16
C LYS A 59 -1.73 7.65 -15.88
N ILE A 60 -0.87 7.56 -14.90
CA ILE A 60 -1.09 8.05 -13.54
C ILE A 60 -0.11 9.19 -13.26
N THR A 61 -0.62 10.23 -12.64
CA THR A 61 0.18 11.32 -12.08
C THR A 61 -0.15 11.47 -10.61
N ILE A 62 0.87 11.36 -9.76
CA ILE A 62 0.77 11.53 -8.30
C ILE A 62 1.96 12.37 -7.86
N TYR A 63 1.70 13.44 -7.12
CA TYR A 63 2.74 14.21 -6.45
C TYR A 63 2.57 14.14 -4.94
N SER A 64 3.58 13.67 -4.24
CA SER A 64 3.65 13.71 -2.79
C SER A 64 4.88 14.50 -2.36
N ASN A 65 4.68 15.49 -1.52
CA ASN A 65 5.76 16.29 -0.93
C ASN A 65 6.16 15.81 0.47
N ALA A 66 5.61 14.70 0.91
CA ALA A 66 5.87 14.12 2.22
C ALA A 66 6.23 12.64 2.12
N ASN A 67 6.97 12.16 3.10
CA ASN A 67 7.22 10.73 3.27
C ASN A 67 5.95 10.03 3.72
N LEU A 68 5.57 8.98 3.01
CA LEU A 68 4.38 8.18 3.29
C LEU A 68 4.79 6.81 3.82
N ASN A 69 4.08 6.31 4.82
CA ASN A 69 4.21 4.92 5.25
C ASN A 69 3.40 3.98 4.32
N ARG A 70 3.48 2.67 4.56
CA ARG A 70 2.81 1.67 3.72
C ARG A 70 1.30 1.88 3.63
N ASP A 71 0.64 2.16 4.74
CA ASP A 71 -0.81 2.34 4.78
C ASP A 71 -1.24 3.60 4.04
N GLN A 72 -0.48 4.68 4.19
CA GLN A 72 -0.71 5.93 3.47
C GLN A 72 -0.50 5.77 1.96
N VAL A 73 0.54 5.06 1.54
CA VAL A 73 0.79 4.74 0.13
C VAL A 73 -0.37 3.93 -0.44
N TRP A 74 -0.86 2.96 0.30
CA TRP A 74 -2.00 2.15 -0.08
C TRP A 74 -3.28 2.98 -0.26
N ASP A 75 -3.58 3.85 0.68
CA ASP A 75 -4.74 4.74 0.60
C ASP A 75 -4.66 5.70 -0.60
N VAL A 76 -3.48 6.27 -0.86
CA VAL A 76 -3.26 7.14 -2.02
C VAL A 76 -3.47 6.35 -3.32
N TYR A 77 -2.97 5.12 -3.39
CA TYR A 77 -3.16 4.26 -4.56
C TYR A 77 -4.64 3.97 -4.81
N LEU A 78 -5.40 3.56 -3.80
CA LEU A 78 -6.83 3.27 -3.94
C LEU A 78 -7.62 4.49 -4.42
N ARG A 79 -7.32 5.67 -3.89
CA ARG A 79 -7.96 6.92 -4.34
C ARG A 79 -7.57 7.28 -5.77
N THR A 80 -6.32 7.05 -6.13
CA THR A 80 -5.81 7.33 -7.48
C THR A 80 -6.50 6.48 -8.53
N ILE A 81 -6.67 5.18 -8.30
CA ILE A 81 -7.37 4.31 -9.24
C ILE A 81 -8.85 4.71 -9.38
N GLN A 82 -9.51 5.11 -8.31
CA GLN A 82 -10.89 5.61 -8.35
C GLN A 82 -11.03 6.87 -9.20
N VAL A 83 -10.14 7.85 -9.02
CA VAL A 83 -10.13 9.09 -9.81
C VAL A 83 -9.93 8.81 -11.30
N ASN A 84 -9.23 7.74 -11.64
CA ASN A 84 -8.98 7.32 -13.03
C ASN A 84 -10.07 6.40 -13.60
N GLY A 85 -11.19 6.20 -12.91
CA GLY A 85 -12.32 5.43 -13.38
C GLY A 85 -12.22 3.92 -13.15
N PHE A 86 -11.41 3.49 -12.19
CA PHE A 86 -11.24 2.09 -11.81
C PHE A 86 -11.74 1.84 -10.39
N GLY A 87 -12.22 0.64 -10.15
CA GLY A 87 -12.61 0.16 -8.85
C GLY A 87 -11.66 -0.90 -8.33
N ALA A 88 -11.68 -1.11 -7.02
CA ALA A 88 -10.89 -2.12 -6.35
C ALA A 88 -11.80 -3.07 -5.58
N ILE A 89 -11.64 -4.36 -5.82
CA ILE A 89 -12.39 -5.43 -5.15
C ILE A 89 -11.39 -6.22 -4.30
N SER A 90 -11.63 -6.23 -2.99
CA SER A 90 -10.80 -7.02 -2.07
C SER A 90 -11.33 -8.45 -2.04
N GLU A 91 -10.49 -9.39 -2.39
CA GLU A 91 -10.75 -10.81 -2.36
C GLU A 91 -9.70 -11.51 -1.49
N ASP A 92 -9.90 -12.76 -1.18
CA ASP A 92 -9.08 -13.57 -0.25
C ASP A 92 -7.56 -13.36 -0.39
N GLY A 93 -7.03 -12.33 0.25
CA GLY A 93 -5.61 -12.01 0.30
C GLY A 93 -5.05 -11.22 -0.88
N PHE A 94 -5.87 -10.77 -1.82
CA PHE A 94 -5.45 -9.93 -2.93
C PHE A 94 -6.47 -8.84 -3.26
N LEU A 95 -6.02 -7.84 -4.02
CA LEU A 95 -6.86 -6.77 -4.54
C LEU A 95 -6.99 -6.92 -6.06
N ARG A 96 -8.21 -6.95 -6.56
CA ARG A 96 -8.48 -6.94 -7.98
C ARG A 96 -8.91 -5.54 -8.43
N VAL A 97 -8.18 -4.97 -9.38
CA VAL A 97 -8.49 -3.66 -9.98
C VAL A 97 -9.19 -3.88 -11.31
N VAL A 98 -10.37 -3.30 -11.44
CA VAL A 98 -11.27 -3.48 -12.58
C VAL A 98 -11.85 -2.13 -13.01
N PRO A 99 -12.45 -2.00 -14.21
CA PRO A 99 -13.25 -0.83 -14.54
C PRO A 99 -14.36 -0.59 -13.50
N GLU A 100 -14.62 0.66 -13.16
CA GLU A 100 -15.55 1.05 -12.09
C GLU A 100 -16.95 0.45 -12.24
N ASN A 101 -17.45 0.37 -13.47
CA ASN A 101 -18.75 -0.23 -13.75
C ASN A 101 -18.83 -1.71 -13.35
N GLU A 102 -17.74 -2.44 -13.36
CA GLU A 102 -17.70 -3.84 -12.90
C GLU A 102 -17.57 -3.94 -11.39
N ALA A 103 -16.75 -3.10 -10.77
CA ALA A 103 -16.67 -3.04 -9.32
C ALA A 103 -18.04 -2.76 -8.70
N THR A 104 -18.80 -1.84 -9.29
CA THR A 104 -20.16 -1.52 -8.86
C THR A 104 -21.15 -2.69 -9.06
N ARG A 105 -21.01 -3.45 -10.16
CA ARG A 105 -21.85 -4.63 -10.41
C ARG A 105 -21.62 -5.73 -9.39
N ASP A 106 -20.36 -6.03 -9.06
CA ASP A 106 -20.03 -7.05 -8.08
C ASP A 106 -20.55 -6.66 -6.68
N MET A 107 -20.40 -5.41 -6.29
CA MET A 107 -20.97 -4.90 -5.05
C MET A 107 -22.50 -4.93 -5.03
N THR A 108 -23.15 -4.62 -6.17
CA THR A 108 -24.61 -4.62 -6.30
C THR A 108 -25.16 -6.03 -6.29
N SER A 109 -24.46 -7.01 -6.87
CA SER A 109 -24.90 -8.40 -6.85
C SER A 109 -24.88 -9.00 -5.44
N GLU A 110 -23.90 -8.68 -4.63
CA GLU A 110 -23.88 -9.09 -3.22
C GLU A 110 -24.97 -8.40 -2.41
N SER A 111 -25.17 -7.11 -2.60
CA SER A 111 -26.22 -6.38 -1.88
C SER A 111 -27.64 -6.72 -2.37
N SER A 112 -27.80 -7.12 -3.64
CA SER A 112 -29.12 -7.53 -4.16
C SER A 112 -29.55 -8.90 -3.64
N LEU A 113 -28.61 -9.80 -3.35
CA LEU A 113 -28.92 -11.07 -2.70
C LEU A 113 -29.37 -10.88 -1.25
N GLY A 114 -28.91 -9.86 -0.55
CA GLY A 114 -29.38 -9.49 0.78
C GLY A 114 -30.65 -8.65 0.79
N GLY A 115 -30.99 -7.96 -0.31
CA GLY A 115 -32.15 -7.07 -0.42
C GLY A 115 -33.45 -7.75 -0.78
N PHE A 116 -33.42 -8.98 -1.25
CA PHE A 116 -34.60 -9.73 -1.64
C PHE A 116 -35.31 -10.44 -0.49
N GLU A 117 -34.75 -10.49 0.68
CA GLU A 117 -35.31 -11.12 1.86
C GLU A 117 -36.14 -10.17 2.72
N THR A 118 -36.30 -8.96 2.29
CA THR A 118 -37.25 -8.00 2.89
C THR A 118 -38.45 -7.83 2.01
#